data_9f8b232629976f8a0d52ee3e86f70736
#
_entry.id   9f8b232629976f8a0d52ee3e86f70736
#
_cell.length_a   1.000
_cell.length_b   1.000
_cell.length_c   1.000
_cell.angle_alpha   90.00
_cell.angle_beta   90.00
_cell.angle_gamma   90.00
#
_symmetry.space_group_name_H-M   'P 1'
#
loop_
_entity.id
_entity.type
_entity.pdbx_description
1 polymer ?
#
loop_
_entity_poly.entity_id
_entity_poly.type
_entity_poly.pdbx_seq_one_letter_code
_entity_poly.pdbx_strand_id
1 'polypeptide(L)'
;GEAHALRAWGHFIMLSYFSTDYTDDNALSIINLDFVPTIDQQLLRNTNGETFALIESDLARASSLISQDNGVTRINQDFITALRARIAAYREDYTTAATLSQQLINKYTLSNRAEYEAMFLDEADGEVIFKLERTNNDTYDGQGTTGSAFAGGWAGARFAFVDATLSGSPYFEMGRSLFNLIDPADVRYDVNVHPSSVIDPDYANGVGGQD
;
A
#
# COMPACT_ATOMS: atom_id res chain seq x y z
N GLY A 1 -10.67 16.57 9.08
CA GLY A 1 -11.15 15.46 8.26
C GLY A 1 -10.03 14.46 7.99
N GLU A 2 -8.93 14.90 7.38
CA GLU A 2 -7.82 14.03 6.94
C GLU A 2 -7.23 13.18 8.08
N ALA A 3 -7.02 13.75 9.27
CA ALA A 3 -6.47 13.01 10.41
C ALA A 3 -7.38 11.83 10.84
N HIS A 4 -8.70 12.00 10.78
CA HIS A 4 -9.64 10.91 11.03
C HIS A 4 -9.53 9.82 9.96
N ALA A 5 -9.48 10.18 8.69
CA ALA A 5 -9.34 9.21 7.61
C ALA A 5 -8.01 8.45 7.67
N LEU A 6 -6.90 9.14 8.00
CA LEU A 6 -5.60 8.49 8.20
C LEU A 6 -5.60 7.54 9.39
N ARG A 7 -6.26 7.90 10.49
CA ARG A 7 -6.40 7.02 11.65
C ARG A 7 -7.23 5.78 11.30
N ALA A 8 -8.35 5.95 10.60
CA ALA A 8 -9.16 4.85 10.10
C ALA A 8 -8.34 3.91 9.19
N TRP A 9 -7.57 4.47 8.27
CA TRP A 9 -6.70 3.70 7.38
C TRP A 9 -5.62 2.96 8.15
N GLY A 10 -4.97 3.63 9.12
CA GLY A 10 -3.96 2.99 9.97
C GLY A 10 -4.52 1.83 10.78
N HIS A 11 -5.69 2.00 11.42
CA HIS A 11 -6.37 0.92 12.13
C HIS A 11 -6.75 -0.23 11.18
N PHE A 12 -7.22 0.06 9.97
CA PHE A 12 -7.55 -0.98 9.00
C PHE A 12 -6.32 -1.76 8.53
N ILE A 13 -5.20 -1.09 8.26
CA ILE A 13 -3.94 -1.78 7.92
C ILE A 13 -3.51 -2.69 9.07
N MET A 14 -3.49 -2.19 10.29
CA MET A 14 -3.12 -3.00 11.46
C MET A 14 -4.07 -4.19 11.63
N LEU A 15 -5.39 -3.98 11.51
CA LEU A 15 -6.38 -5.05 11.58
C LEU A 15 -6.11 -6.12 10.51
N SER A 16 -5.77 -5.73 9.28
CA SER A 16 -5.51 -6.67 8.18
C SER A 16 -4.32 -7.61 8.42
N TYR A 17 -3.39 -7.23 9.31
CA TYR A 17 -2.26 -8.09 9.71
C TYR A 17 -2.55 -8.93 10.96
N PHE A 18 -3.40 -8.46 11.86
CA PHE A 18 -3.52 -9.05 13.20
C PHE A 18 -4.87 -9.72 13.48
N SER A 19 -5.89 -9.50 12.65
CA SER A 19 -7.12 -10.29 12.73
C SER A 19 -6.95 -11.65 12.08
N THR A 20 -7.58 -12.66 12.68
CA THR A 20 -7.57 -14.04 12.16
C THR A 20 -8.76 -14.32 11.25
N ASP A 21 -9.84 -13.56 11.36
CA ASP A 21 -11.07 -13.70 10.58
C ASP A 21 -11.81 -12.36 10.53
N TYR A 22 -11.82 -11.73 9.36
CA TYR A 22 -12.44 -10.41 9.18
C TYR A 22 -13.96 -10.44 9.19
N THR A 23 -14.56 -11.61 9.05
CA THR A 23 -16.03 -11.79 9.02
C THR A 23 -16.62 -12.02 10.39
N ASP A 24 -15.82 -12.48 11.36
CA ASP A 24 -16.24 -12.67 12.74
C ASP A 24 -16.00 -11.39 13.56
N ASP A 25 -17.09 -10.74 13.97
CA ASP A 25 -17.04 -9.55 14.81
C ASP A 25 -16.48 -9.81 16.21
N ASN A 26 -16.47 -11.05 16.68
CA ASN A 26 -15.93 -11.43 17.99
C ASN A 26 -14.45 -11.84 17.92
N ALA A 27 -13.89 -12.07 16.73
CA ALA A 27 -12.48 -12.38 16.59
C ALA A 27 -11.62 -11.22 17.12
N LEU A 28 -10.46 -11.56 17.71
CA LEU A 28 -9.53 -10.56 18.22
C LEU A 28 -8.89 -9.77 17.07
N SER A 29 -8.96 -8.46 17.22
CA SER A 29 -8.40 -7.49 16.31
C SER A 29 -7.12 -6.86 16.90
N ILE A 30 -7.04 -5.58 16.90
CA ILE A 30 -5.93 -4.75 17.37
C ILE A 30 -6.31 -4.01 18.65
N ILE A 31 -5.40 -3.24 19.19
CA ILE A 31 -5.69 -2.26 20.23
C ILE A 31 -6.21 -0.99 19.54
N ASN A 32 -7.43 -0.60 19.85
CA ASN A 32 -8.02 0.63 19.34
C ASN A 32 -7.43 1.83 20.08
N LEU A 33 -6.80 2.73 19.34
CA LEU A 33 -6.19 3.93 19.89
C LEU A 33 -6.83 5.19 19.32
N ASP A 34 -7.54 5.93 20.18
CA ASP A 34 -8.05 7.27 19.89
C ASP A 34 -7.41 8.35 20.79
N PHE A 35 -6.44 7.93 21.60
CA PHE A 35 -5.61 8.76 22.50
C PHE A 35 -4.15 8.32 22.46
N VAL A 36 -3.27 9.09 23.06
CA VAL A 36 -1.86 8.72 23.24
C VAL A 36 -1.69 8.02 24.60
N PRO A 37 -1.44 6.70 24.62
CA PRO A 37 -1.26 5.98 25.87
C PRO A 37 0.06 6.37 26.54
N THR A 38 0.10 6.24 27.88
CA THR A 38 1.37 6.32 28.62
C THR A 38 2.17 5.03 28.44
N ILE A 39 3.50 5.10 28.63
CA ILE A 39 4.39 3.94 28.43
C ILE A 39 4.07 2.76 29.34
N ASP A 40 3.48 3.03 30.50
CA ASP A 40 3.15 2.01 31.52
C ASP A 40 1.74 1.43 31.33
N GLN A 41 0.96 1.98 30.41
CA GLN A 41 -0.43 1.58 30.23
C GLN A 41 -0.51 0.26 29.47
N GLN A 42 -1.08 -0.76 30.12
CA GLN A 42 -1.37 -2.03 29.47
C GLN A 42 -2.75 -2.00 28.86
N LEU A 43 -2.79 -2.11 27.52
CA LEU A 43 -4.03 -2.11 26.74
C LEU A 43 -4.29 -3.51 26.20
N LEU A 44 -5.55 -3.89 26.20
CA LEU A 44 -6.01 -5.17 25.65
C LEU A 44 -6.43 -4.96 24.19
N ARG A 45 -6.34 -6.05 23.41
CA ARG A 45 -6.87 -6.08 22.05
C ARG A 45 -8.38 -5.99 22.06
N ASN A 46 -8.91 -5.25 21.14
CA ASN A 46 -10.34 -5.15 20.88
C ASN A 46 -10.82 -6.28 19.96
N THR A 47 -12.12 -6.40 19.80
CA THR A 47 -12.72 -7.28 18.80
C THR A 47 -12.73 -6.61 17.41
N ASN A 48 -12.94 -7.41 16.37
CA ASN A 48 -13.11 -6.87 15.01
C ASN A 48 -14.29 -5.91 14.94
N GLY A 49 -15.44 -6.28 15.52
CA GLY A 49 -16.63 -5.43 15.53
C GLY A 49 -16.35 -4.06 16.15
N GLU A 50 -15.65 -4.02 17.30
CA GLU A 50 -15.26 -2.75 17.94
C GLU A 50 -14.30 -1.94 17.07
N THR A 51 -13.34 -2.60 16.41
CA THR A 51 -12.37 -1.93 15.55
C THR A 51 -13.01 -1.41 14.27
N PHE A 52 -13.87 -2.20 13.62
CA PHE A 52 -14.61 -1.73 12.44
C PHE A 52 -15.57 -0.58 12.77
N ALA A 53 -16.19 -0.61 13.95
CA ALA A 53 -17.04 0.49 14.41
C ALA A 53 -16.24 1.79 14.59
N LEU A 54 -15.03 1.72 15.18
CA LEU A 54 -14.13 2.87 15.30
C LEU A 54 -13.70 3.40 13.92
N ILE A 55 -13.30 2.50 13.03
CA ILE A 55 -12.91 2.86 11.65
C ILE A 55 -14.05 3.58 10.94
N GLU A 56 -15.27 3.04 10.98
CA GLU A 56 -16.42 3.67 10.31
C GLU A 56 -16.81 5.00 10.95
N SER A 57 -16.73 5.13 12.27
CA SER A 57 -16.94 6.39 12.97
C SER A 57 -15.96 7.47 12.49
N ASP A 58 -14.69 7.11 12.34
CA ASP A 58 -13.66 8.01 11.81
C ASP A 58 -13.89 8.38 10.35
N LEU A 59 -14.26 7.43 9.51
CA LEU A 59 -14.57 7.68 8.11
C LEU A 59 -15.82 8.57 7.94
N ALA A 60 -16.84 8.35 8.76
CA ALA A 60 -18.04 9.20 8.76
C ALA A 60 -17.68 10.62 9.19
N ARG A 61 -16.86 10.78 10.23
CA ARG A 61 -16.39 12.09 10.68
C ARG A 61 -15.53 12.76 9.62
N ALA A 62 -14.60 12.03 9.01
CA ALA A 62 -13.76 12.53 7.92
C ALA A 62 -14.63 13.03 6.77
N SER A 63 -15.59 12.22 6.33
CA SER A 63 -16.50 12.56 5.23
C SER A 63 -17.31 13.83 5.51
N SER A 64 -17.74 14.04 6.75
CA SER A 64 -18.48 15.26 7.13
C SER A 64 -17.62 16.53 7.15
N LEU A 65 -16.31 16.40 7.26
CA LEU A 65 -15.37 17.51 7.39
C LEU A 65 -14.62 17.84 6.10
N ILE A 66 -14.50 16.87 5.18
CA ILE A 66 -13.83 17.03 3.90
C ILE A 66 -14.87 17.49 2.87
N SER A 67 -14.86 18.76 2.55
CA SER A 67 -15.84 19.39 1.65
C SER A 67 -15.29 19.72 0.27
N GLN A 68 -13.98 19.62 0.08
CA GLN A 68 -13.31 20.00 -1.17
C GLN A 68 -12.39 18.87 -1.64
N ASP A 69 -12.25 18.75 -2.94
CA ASP A 69 -11.19 17.95 -3.56
C ASP A 69 -9.93 18.83 -3.66
N ASN A 70 -8.88 18.41 -2.98
CA ASN A 70 -7.59 19.10 -2.93
C ASN A 70 -6.50 18.33 -3.70
N GLY A 71 -6.91 17.49 -4.64
CA GLY A 71 -6.00 16.68 -5.44
C GLY A 71 -5.58 15.37 -4.77
N VAL A 72 -4.73 14.63 -5.45
CA VAL A 72 -4.36 13.25 -5.09
C VAL A 72 -3.41 13.15 -3.88
N THR A 73 -2.77 14.23 -3.48
CA THR A 73 -1.86 14.27 -2.31
C THR A 73 -2.58 14.60 -1.00
N ARG A 74 -3.89 14.82 -1.08
CA ARG A 74 -4.77 15.08 0.06
C ARG A 74 -5.90 14.06 0.07
N ILE A 75 -6.32 13.69 1.28
CA ILE A 75 -7.47 12.79 1.42
C ILE A 75 -8.73 13.51 0.97
N ASN A 76 -9.46 12.87 0.08
CA ASN A 76 -10.71 13.33 -0.50
C ASN A 76 -11.83 12.31 -0.25
N GLN A 77 -13.05 12.61 -0.72
CA GLN A 77 -14.21 11.71 -0.56
C GLN A 77 -14.03 10.37 -1.30
N ASP A 78 -13.28 10.37 -2.41
CA ASP A 78 -13.05 9.17 -3.19
C ASP A 78 -12.08 8.21 -2.46
N PHE A 79 -11.10 8.72 -1.71
CA PHE A 79 -10.29 7.91 -0.80
C PHE A 79 -11.16 7.21 0.25
N ILE A 80 -12.10 7.93 0.86
CA ILE A 80 -13.01 7.36 1.87
C ILE A 80 -13.87 6.27 1.24
N THR A 81 -14.37 6.51 0.03
CA THR A 81 -15.17 5.53 -0.73
C THR A 81 -14.34 4.30 -1.08
N ALA A 82 -13.08 4.48 -1.53
CA ALA A 82 -12.17 3.40 -1.86
C ALA A 82 -11.81 2.55 -0.63
N LEU A 83 -11.57 3.21 0.51
CA LEU A 83 -11.27 2.50 1.76
C LEU A 83 -12.48 1.69 2.24
N ARG A 84 -13.69 2.25 2.19
CA ARG A 84 -14.92 1.52 2.50
C ARG A 84 -15.16 0.33 1.57
N ALA A 85 -14.89 0.48 0.27
CA ALA A 85 -15.00 -0.62 -0.69
C ALA A 85 -14.04 -1.76 -0.33
N ARG A 86 -12.80 -1.42 0.03
CA ARG A 86 -11.80 -2.41 0.46
C ARG A 86 -12.19 -3.10 1.76
N ILE A 87 -12.67 -2.36 2.75
CA ILE A 87 -13.17 -2.92 4.02
C ILE A 87 -14.33 -3.89 3.76
N ALA A 88 -15.29 -3.52 2.92
CA ALA A 88 -16.40 -4.38 2.55
C ALA A 88 -15.92 -5.68 1.88
N ALA A 89 -14.92 -5.60 0.98
CA ALA A 89 -14.34 -6.79 0.35
C ALA A 89 -13.64 -7.72 1.36
N TYR A 90 -12.91 -7.17 2.34
CA TYR A 90 -12.30 -7.96 3.41
C TYR A 90 -13.35 -8.65 4.30
N ARG A 91 -14.50 -8.01 4.49
CA ARG A 91 -15.62 -8.56 5.24
C ARG A 91 -16.53 -9.47 4.41
N GLU A 92 -16.14 -9.79 3.18
CA GLU A 92 -16.92 -10.58 2.21
C GLU A 92 -18.28 -9.98 1.84
N ASP A 93 -18.54 -8.70 2.17
CA ASP A 93 -19.67 -7.94 1.65
C ASP A 93 -19.39 -7.46 0.22
N TYR A 94 -19.39 -8.40 -0.70
CA TYR A 94 -19.07 -8.12 -2.12
C TYR A 94 -20.10 -7.23 -2.80
N THR A 95 -21.34 -7.20 -2.30
CA THR A 95 -22.39 -6.31 -2.82
C THR A 95 -22.05 -4.86 -2.55
N THR A 96 -21.72 -4.54 -1.31
CA THR A 96 -21.28 -3.18 -0.94
C THR A 96 -19.96 -2.83 -1.61
N ALA A 97 -19.00 -3.76 -1.63
CA ALA A 97 -17.71 -3.55 -2.29
C ALA A 97 -17.89 -3.21 -3.78
N ALA A 98 -18.69 -3.96 -4.50
CA ALA A 98 -19.00 -3.71 -5.92
C ALA A 98 -19.69 -2.36 -6.13
N THR A 99 -20.67 -2.03 -5.30
CA THR A 99 -21.41 -0.76 -5.39
C THR A 99 -20.49 0.45 -5.21
N LEU A 100 -19.63 0.44 -4.20
CA LEU A 100 -18.70 1.53 -3.91
C LEU A 100 -17.59 1.60 -4.98
N SER A 101 -17.07 0.47 -5.42
CA SER A 101 -16.08 0.42 -6.50
C SER A 101 -16.64 0.97 -7.80
N GLN A 102 -17.92 0.68 -8.14
CA GLN A 102 -18.55 1.19 -9.35
C GLN A 102 -18.66 2.72 -9.35
N GLN A 103 -18.83 3.34 -8.17
CA GLN A 103 -18.83 4.82 -8.07
C GLN A 103 -17.48 5.40 -8.50
N LEU A 104 -16.38 4.74 -8.15
CA LEU A 104 -15.03 5.16 -8.50
C LEU A 104 -14.70 4.85 -9.96
N ILE A 105 -15.06 3.68 -10.45
CA ILE A 105 -14.88 3.30 -11.86
C ILE A 105 -15.54 4.31 -12.82
N ASN A 106 -16.67 4.89 -12.41
CA ASN A 106 -17.34 5.91 -13.20
C ASN A 106 -16.60 7.26 -13.24
N LYS A 107 -15.64 7.49 -12.34
CA LYS A 107 -14.86 8.72 -12.25
C LYS A 107 -13.44 8.59 -12.79
N TYR A 108 -12.82 7.44 -12.58
CA TYR A 108 -11.43 7.17 -12.90
C TYR A 108 -11.36 6.24 -14.12
N THR A 109 -10.67 6.67 -15.14
CA THR A 109 -10.40 5.85 -16.33
C THR A 109 -9.13 5.04 -16.09
N LEU A 110 -9.15 3.75 -16.43
CA LEU A 110 -7.94 2.92 -16.36
C LEU A 110 -6.86 3.50 -17.26
N SER A 111 -5.67 3.59 -16.71
CA SER A 111 -4.48 4.05 -17.41
C SER A 111 -4.09 3.06 -18.52
N ASN A 112 -3.69 3.58 -19.66
CA ASN A 112 -3.00 2.78 -20.66
C ASN A 112 -1.57 2.44 -20.22
N ARG A 113 -0.83 1.63 -21.01
CA ARG A 113 0.53 1.18 -20.64
C ARG A 113 1.47 2.33 -20.30
N ALA A 114 1.53 3.37 -21.11
CA ALA A 114 2.42 4.51 -20.90
C ALA A 114 2.01 5.36 -19.68
N GLU A 115 0.72 5.57 -19.49
CA GLU A 115 0.18 6.28 -18.32
C GLU A 115 0.41 5.48 -17.03
N TYR A 116 0.27 4.15 -17.09
CA TYR A 116 0.55 3.28 -15.95
C TYR A 116 2.02 3.34 -15.55
N GLU A 117 2.95 3.28 -16.49
CA GLU A 117 4.38 3.45 -16.23
C GLU A 117 4.68 4.82 -15.62
N ALA A 118 4.13 5.89 -16.21
CA ALA A 118 4.31 7.26 -15.72
C ALA A 118 3.82 7.47 -14.28
N MET A 119 2.79 6.72 -13.82
CA MET A 119 2.36 6.75 -12.42
C MET A 119 3.44 6.24 -11.46
N PHE A 120 4.16 5.18 -11.82
CA PHE A 120 5.25 4.64 -11.00
C PHE A 120 6.53 5.49 -11.04
N LEU A 121 6.71 6.25 -12.09
CA LEU A 121 7.80 7.23 -12.23
C LEU A 121 7.47 8.59 -11.56
N ASP A 122 6.26 8.74 -11.02
CA ASP A 122 5.73 10.00 -10.46
C ASP A 122 5.68 11.15 -11.49
N GLU A 123 5.52 10.82 -12.77
CA GLU A 123 5.39 11.76 -13.88
C GLU A 123 3.94 12.12 -14.19
N ALA A 124 3.00 11.29 -13.78
CA ALA A 124 1.56 11.50 -13.94
C ALA A 124 0.78 10.86 -12.79
N ASP A 125 -0.40 11.41 -12.51
CA ASP A 125 -1.28 10.84 -11.47
C ASP A 125 -2.13 9.66 -11.99
N GLY A 126 -2.42 9.61 -13.29
CA GLY A 126 -3.21 8.53 -13.89
C GLY A 126 -4.52 8.27 -13.14
N GLU A 127 -4.70 7.02 -12.72
CA GLU A 127 -5.85 6.56 -11.94
C GLU A 127 -5.66 6.59 -10.42
N VAL A 128 -4.63 7.30 -9.93
CA VAL A 128 -4.33 7.43 -8.50
C VAL A 128 -5.42 8.22 -7.79
N ILE A 129 -6.05 7.63 -6.78
CA ILE A 129 -7.04 8.31 -5.93
C ILE A 129 -6.36 9.10 -4.81
N PHE A 130 -5.30 8.52 -4.24
CA PHE A 130 -4.50 9.15 -3.19
C PHE A 130 -3.08 8.61 -3.22
N LYS A 131 -2.11 9.50 -3.06
CA LYS A 131 -0.70 9.15 -2.86
C LYS A 131 -0.11 9.97 -1.71
N LEU A 132 0.80 9.36 -0.98
CA LEU A 132 1.67 10.08 -0.07
C LEU A 132 2.74 10.79 -0.90
N GLU A 133 2.66 12.11 -0.95
CA GLU A 133 3.63 12.91 -1.69
C GLU A 133 5.02 12.74 -1.09
N ARG A 134 6.00 12.57 -1.96
CA ARG A 134 7.42 12.60 -1.61
C ARG A 134 8.13 13.55 -2.56
N THR A 135 8.95 14.40 -1.96
CA THR A 135 9.82 15.29 -2.73
C THR A 135 11.28 14.89 -2.51
N ASN A 136 12.18 15.35 -3.37
CA ASN A 136 13.61 15.12 -3.23
C ASN A 136 14.20 15.69 -1.91
N ASN A 137 13.43 16.52 -1.21
CA ASN A 137 13.81 17.10 0.07
C ASN A 137 13.34 16.25 1.27
N ASP A 138 12.47 15.26 1.02
CA ASP A 138 11.98 14.36 2.06
C ASP A 138 13.02 13.27 2.30
N THR A 139 13.90 13.54 3.26
CA THR A 139 14.90 12.55 3.67
C THR A 139 14.32 11.62 4.73
N TYR A 140 14.55 10.33 4.57
CA TYR A 140 14.30 9.37 5.63
C TYR A 140 15.46 9.38 6.62
N ASP A 141 15.14 9.38 7.91
CA ASP A 141 16.09 8.93 8.93
C ASP A 141 16.55 7.51 8.57
N GLY A 142 17.86 7.37 8.34
CA GLY A 142 18.45 6.08 7.98
C GLY A 142 18.53 5.78 6.49
N GLN A 143 18.06 6.63 5.61
CA GLN A 143 18.56 6.67 4.24
C GLN A 143 19.92 7.33 4.28
N GLY A 144 20.97 6.50 4.40
CA GLY A 144 22.32 7.03 4.45
C GLY A 144 22.62 7.82 3.19
N THR A 145 22.89 9.08 3.34
CA THR A 145 23.43 9.94 2.30
C THR A 145 24.87 9.57 1.93
N THR A 146 25.45 8.60 2.61
CA THR A 146 26.84 8.19 2.48
C THR A 146 26.96 6.67 2.36
N GLY A 147 26.43 6.11 1.30
CA GLY A 147 26.76 4.74 0.88
C GLY A 147 26.37 3.62 1.84
N SER A 148 25.73 3.90 2.96
CA SER A 148 25.14 2.84 3.76
C SER A 148 23.65 2.68 3.41
N ALA A 149 23.41 2.08 2.29
CA ALA A 149 22.12 1.51 1.91
C ALA A 149 21.49 0.60 2.97
N PHE A 150 22.21 0.41 4.05
CA PHE A 150 21.88 -0.54 5.09
C PHE A 150 21.21 0.06 6.31
N ALA A 151 21.30 1.36 6.49
CA ALA A 151 20.69 1.99 7.64
C ALA A 151 19.23 2.32 7.37
N GLY A 152 18.34 1.39 7.64
CA GLY A 152 16.90 1.59 7.62
C GLY A 152 16.35 1.99 6.26
N GLY A 153 17.09 1.71 5.23
CA GLY A 153 16.84 2.20 3.90
C GLY A 153 15.42 1.91 3.43
N TRP A 154 14.98 2.78 2.62
CA TRP A 154 13.79 2.68 1.81
C TRP A 154 13.51 1.24 1.38
N ALA A 155 12.31 0.73 1.68
CA ALA A 155 11.98 -0.67 1.43
C ALA A 155 12.20 -1.07 -0.04
N GLY A 156 11.98 -0.15 -0.98
CA GLY A 156 12.26 -0.37 -2.40
C GLY A 156 13.71 -0.69 -2.70
N ALA A 157 14.68 -0.14 -1.97
CA ALA A 157 16.09 -0.46 -2.17
C ALA A 157 16.46 -1.91 -1.81
N ARG A 158 15.62 -2.60 -1.05
CA ARG A 158 15.80 -4.01 -0.72
C ARG A 158 15.28 -4.94 -1.81
N PHE A 159 14.39 -4.46 -2.64
CA PHE A 159 13.75 -5.21 -3.73
C PHE A 159 14.19 -4.74 -5.10
N ALA A 160 14.72 -3.50 -5.21
CA ALA A 160 15.23 -2.98 -6.47
C ALA A 160 16.64 -3.48 -6.71
N PHE A 161 16.80 -4.30 -7.73
CA PHE A 161 18.07 -4.93 -8.06
C PHE A 161 18.94 -4.14 -9.03
N VAL A 162 18.58 -2.97 -9.46
CA VAL A 162 18.97 -2.60 -10.80
C VAL A 162 20.05 -1.59 -10.89
N ASP A 163 20.28 -0.83 -9.87
CA ASP A 163 21.20 0.28 -9.98
C ASP A 163 22.27 0.19 -8.90
N ALA A 164 23.53 0.11 -9.31
CA ALA A 164 24.66 0.22 -8.42
C ALA A 164 24.63 1.51 -7.59
N THR A 165 23.89 2.52 -8.04
CA THR A 165 23.67 3.76 -7.30
C THR A 165 22.65 3.60 -6.16
N LEU A 166 21.77 2.63 -6.25
CA LEU A 166 20.87 2.24 -5.16
C LEU A 166 21.55 1.34 -4.13
N SER A 167 22.82 1.12 -4.32
CA SER A 167 23.81 0.51 -3.47
C SER A 167 23.51 -0.89 -2.97
N GLY A 168 24.21 -1.78 -3.52
CA GLY A 168 24.42 -3.10 -2.97
C GLY A 168 23.46 -4.13 -3.54
N SER A 169 23.81 -5.34 -3.31
CA SER A 169 23.00 -6.49 -3.71
C SER A 169 21.64 -6.40 -3.04
N PRO A 170 20.55 -6.64 -3.76
CA PRO A 170 19.25 -6.77 -3.15
C PRO A 170 19.29 -7.92 -2.14
N TYR A 171 18.54 -7.74 -1.06
CA TYR A 171 18.37 -8.85 -0.11
C TYR A 171 17.37 -9.89 -0.62
N PHE A 172 16.54 -9.51 -1.59
CA PHE A 172 15.48 -10.34 -2.13
C PHE A 172 15.43 -10.17 -3.64
N GLU A 173 15.25 -11.26 -4.33
CA GLU A 173 15.03 -11.34 -5.76
C GLU A 173 13.63 -11.90 -6.02
N MET A 174 13.09 -11.61 -7.19
CA MET A 174 11.84 -12.24 -7.62
C MET A 174 12.09 -13.72 -7.87
N GLY A 175 11.35 -14.59 -7.16
CA GLY A 175 11.43 -16.02 -7.38
C GLY A 175 11.13 -16.39 -8.83
N ARG A 176 11.86 -17.37 -9.37
CA ARG A 176 11.73 -17.79 -10.77
C ARG A 176 10.31 -18.23 -11.14
N SER A 177 9.62 -18.89 -10.25
CA SER A 177 8.22 -19.31 -10.46
C SER A 177 7.30 -18.13 -10.68
N LEU A 178 7.46 -17.06 -9.91
CA LEU A 178 6.71 -15.81 -10.09
C LEU A 178 7.11 -15.13 -11.40
N PHE A 179 8.41 -15.00 -11.65
CA PHE A 179 8.91 -14.37 -12.89
C PHE A 179 8.34 -15.04 -14.14
N ASN A 180 8.31 -16.38 -14.17
CA ASN A 180 7.79 -17.15 -15.30
C ASN A 180 6.27 -17.01 -15.51
N LEU A 181 5.54 -16.50 -14.53
CA LEU A 181 4.10 -16.21 -14.63
C LEU A 181 3.82 -14.79 -15.15
N ILE A 182 4.80 -13.90 -15.14
CA ILE A 182 4.63 -12.53 -15.62
C ILE A 182 4.71 -12.53 -17.14
N ASP A 183 3.62 -12.15 -17.78
CA ASP A 183 3.55 -11.98 -19.23
C ASP A 183 4.20 -10.64 -19.61
N PRO A 184 5.22 -10.62 -20.52
CA PRO A 184 5.77 -9.37 -21.03
C PRO A 184 4.74 -8.47 -21.74
N ALA A 185 3.60 -9.02 -22.19
CA ALA A 185 2.50 -8.23 -22.74
C ALA A 185 1.68 -7.50 -21.65
N ASP A 186 1.77 -7.94 -20.39
CA ASP A 186 1.12 -7.27 -19.26
C ASP A 186 1.84 -5.96 -18.94
N VAL A 187 1.06 -4.89 -18.73
CA VAL A 187 1.60 -3.57 -18.39
C VAL A 187 2.45 -3.59 -17.12
N ARG A 188 2.16 -4.48 -16.19
CA ARG A 188 2.91 -4.62 -14.94
C ARG A 188 4.34 -5.13 -15.14
N TYR A 189 4.65 -5.73 -16.29
CA TYR A 189 6.01 -6.18 -16.61
C TYR A 189 6.99 -4.99 -16.61
N ASP A 190 6.64 -3.91 -17.27
CA ASP A 190 7.53 -2.75 -17.45
C ASP A 190 7.88 -2.05 -16.12
N VAL A 191 6.97 -2.10 -15.14
CA VAL A 191 7.19 -1.48 -13.81
C VAL A 191 7.80 -2.41 -12.78
N ASN A 192 7.79 -3.73 -13.02
CA ASN A 192 8.35 -4.72 -12.09
C ASN A 192 9.66 -5.33 -12.57
N VAL A 193 9.95 -5.28 -13.87
CA VAL A 193 11.15 -5.87 -14.47
C VAL A 193 11.93 -4.79 -15.21
N HIS A 194 13.06 -4.39 -14.63
CA HIS A 194 13.89 -3.37 -15.26
C HIS A 194 14.53 -3.90 -16.56
N PRO A 195 14.65 -3.07 -17.63
CA PRO A 195 15.20 -3.50 -18.93
C PRO A 195 16.62 -4.06 -18.87
N SER A 196 17.41 -3.67 -17.88
CA SER A 196 18.76 -4.21 -17.67
C SER A 196 18.80 -5.47 -16.81
N SER A 197 17.65 -5.98 -16.39
CA SER A 197 17.60 -7.24 -15.63
C SER A 197 18.11 -8.39 -16.50
N VAL A 198 19.06 -9.16 -15.97
CA VAL A 198 19.62 -10.33 -16.64
C VAL A 198 18.93 -11.56 -16.08
N ILE A 199 18.31 -12.33 -16.96
CA ILE A 199 17.74 -13.61 -16.63
C ILE A 199 18.80 -14.67 -16.88
N ASP A 200 19.18 -15.39 -15.84
CA ASP A 200 20.01 -16.58 -16.02
C ASP A 200 19.19 -17.70 -16.67
N PRO A 201 19.47 -18.10 -17.92
CA PRO A 201 18.74 -19.17 -18.58
C PRO A 201 18.97 -20.55 -17.95
N ASP A 202 20.04 -20.70 -17.18
CA ASP A 202 20.46 -21.96 -16.56
C ASP A 202 20.48 -21.87 -15.02
N TYR A 203 19.54 -21.12 -14.47
CA TYR A 203 19.43 -20.86 -13.02
C TYR A 203 19.38 -22.15 -12.17
N ALA A 204 18.83 -23.23 -12.71
CA ALA A 204 18.72 -24.51 -12.00
C ALA A 204 20.06 -25.19 -11.75
N ASN A 205 21.07 -24.88 -12.59
CA ASN A 205 22.41 -25.42 -12.49
C ASN A 205 23.46 -24.35 -12.14
N GLY A 206 23.04 -23.11 -12.03
CA GLY A 206 23.92 -21.98 -11.71
C GLY A 206 24.41 -22.02 -10.26
N VAL A 207 25.63 -21.54 -10.04
CA VAL A 207 26.18 -21.35 -8.69
C VAL A 207 25.45 -20.15 -8.06
N GLY A 208 24.62 -20.42 -7.06
CA GLY A 208 23.78 -19.41 -6.42
C GLY A 208 22.38 -19.30 -7.01
N GLY A 209 22.00 -20.26 -7.86
CA GLY A 209 20.61 -20.36 -8.32
C GLY A 209 19.68 -20.43 -7.11
N GLN A 210 18.84 -19.41 -6.97
CA GLN A 210 17.77 -19.39 -5.99
C GLN A 210 16.54 -20.00 -6.68
N ASP A 211 15.94 -20.98 -6.04
CA ASP A 211 14.70 -21.62 -6.50
C ASP A 211 13.52 -20.63 -6.45
#